data_76f77184c633dcc0884f62d001d4f825
#
_entry.id   76f77184c633dcc0884f62d001d4f825
#
_cell.length_a   1.000
_cell.length_b   1.000
_cell.length_c   1.000
_cell.angle_alpha   90.00
_cell.angle_beta   90.00
_cell.angle_gamma   90.00
#
_symmetry.space_group_name_H-M   'P 1'
#
loop_
_entity.id
_entity.type
_entity.pdbx_description
1 polymer ?
#
loop_
_entity_poly.entity_id
_entity_poly.type
_entity_poly.pdbx_seq_one_letter_code
_entity_poly.pdbx_strand_id
1 'polypeptide(L)'
;MIYLDNAATTKPSQEAFDRARVYAEEKFYNPSALYNEGYALQGELKTARSALLSKIADESAFELVFTSCGTKSDNQAIFSFARRGNAITTAGEHSAVSAPFAELKNRGVLEPRFAPLQQDGRVDVEKLLSLVDEKTTFVSVMHVNNELGAINDVNTIARLVKQKNP
;
A
#
# COMPACT_ATOMS: atom_id res chain seq x y z
N MET A 1 -18.79 -15.72 -21.09
CA MET A 1 -17.40 -15.21 -21.06
C MET A 1 -16.74 -15.67 -19.76
N ILE A 2 -15.55 -16.24 -19.81
CA ILE A 2 -14.73 -16.54 -18.61
C ILE A 2 -13.72 -15.38 -18.49
N TYR A 3 -13.79 -14.64 -17.36
CA TYR A 3 -12.89 -13.52 -17.09
C TYR A 3 -11.80 -13.97 -16.12
N LEU A 4 -10.55 -13.90 -16.55
CA LEU A 4 -9.38 -14.39 -15.79
C LEU A 4 -8.39 -13.28 -15.40
N ASP A 5 -8.72 -12.02 -15.66
CA ASP A 5 -7.84 -10.87 -15.42
C ASP A 5 -8.26 -10.06 -14.17
N ASN A 6 -8.58 -10.76 -13.08
CA ASN A 6 -8.95 -10.11 -11.82
C ASN A 6 -7.80 -9.36 -11.13
N ALA A 7 -6.55 -9.59 -11.55
CA ALA A 7 -5.40 -8.82 -11.08
C ALA A 7 -5.40 -7.38 -11.63
N ALA A 8 -5.92 -7.17 -12.84
CA ALA A 8 -6.07 -5.83 -13.41
C ALA A 8 -7.30 -5.11 -12.84
N THR A 9 -8.45 -5.79 -12.80
CA THR A 9 -9.69 -5.24 -12.23
C THR A 9 -10.65 -6.36 -11.86
N THR A 10 -11.44 -6.18 -10.82
CA THR A 10 -12.44 -7.14 -10.36
C THR A 10 -13.83 -6.52 -10.39
N LYS A 11 -14.81 -7.25 -10.95
CA LYS A 11 -16.21 -6.82 -10.92
C LYS A 11 -16.67 -6.72 -9.45
N PRO A 12 -17.23 -5.56 -9.02
CA PRO A 12 -17.81 -5.47 -7.69
C PRO A 12 -18.92 -6.51 -7.50
N SER A 13 -19.04 -7.05 -6.30
CA SER A 13 -20.17 -7.91 -5.95
C SER A 13 -21.46 -7.10 -5.99
N GLN A 14 -22.59 -7.77 -6.28
CA GLN A 14 -23.90 -7.11 -6.30
C GLN A 14 -24.21 -6.49 -4.92
N GLU A 15 -23.90 -7.20 -3.85
CA GLU A 15 -24.09 -6.72 -2.48
C GLU A 15 -23.29 -5.45 -2.19
N ALA A 16 -22.01 -5.37 -2.59
CA ALA A 16 -21.19 -4.18 -2.44
C ALA A 16 -21.76 -3.00 -3.24
N PHE A 17 -22.23 -3.26 -4.46
CA PHE A 17 -22.84 -2.24 -5.31
C PHE A 17 -24.14 -1.70 -4.70
N ASP A 18 -25.03 -2.58 -4.24
CA ASP A 18 -26.30 -2.19 -3.62
C ASP A 18 -26.07 -1.39 -2.33
N ARG A 19 -25.05 -1.77 -1.57
CA ARG A 19 -24.65 -1.02 -0.36
C ARG A 19 -24.12 0.38 -0.72
N ALA A 20 -23.27 0.49 -1.72
CA ALA A 20 -22.74 1.79 -2.18
C ALA A 20 -23.85 2.72 -2.67
N ARG A 21 -24.89 2.16 -3.34
CA ARG A 21 -26.04 2.93 -3.81
C ARG A 21 -26.79 3.63 -2.68
N VAL A 22 -26.97 2.99 -1.53
CA VAL A 22 -27.60 3.60 -0.35
C VAL A 22 -26.89 4.88 0.08
N TYR A 23 -25.54 4.89 0.03
CA TYR A 23 -24.79 6.10 0.38
C TYR A 23 -24.81 7.17 -0.73
N ALA A 24 -25.04 6.79 -1.97
CA ALA A 24 -25.18 7.76 -3.06
C ALA A 24 -26.57 8.38 -3.14
N GLU A 25 -27.64 7.64 -2.82
CA GLU A 25 -29.03 8.05 -3.01
C GLU A 25 -29.71 8.54 -1.71
N GLU A 26 -29.43 7.90 -0.59
CA GLU A 26 -30.16 8.13 0.68
C GLU A 26 -29.27 8.78 1.75
N LYS A 27 -28.04 8.32 1.93
CA LYS A 27 -27.11 8.75 2.97
C LYS A 27 -25.95 9.60 2.43
N PHE A 28 -26.24 10.51 1.51
CA PHE A 28 -25.24 11.33 0.81
C PHE A 28 -24.68 12.51 1.61
N TYR A 29 -24.95 12.56 2.90
CA TYR A 29 -24.56 13.66 3.79
C TYR A 29 -23.04 13.73 3.99
N ASN A 30 -22.53 14.92 4.32
CA ASN A 30 -21.15 15.10 4.68
C ASN A 30 -20.90 14.59 6.11
N PRO A 31 -20.04 13.57 6.32
CA PRO A 31 -19.74 13.04 7.66
C PRO A 31 -18.99 14.03 8.58
N SER A 32 -18.52 15.17 8.06
CA SER A 32 -17.92 16.24 8.87
C SER A 32 -18.92 17.33 9.26
N ALA A 33 -20.18 17.22 8.86
CA ALA A 33 -21.21 18.21 9.19
C ALA A 33 -21.71 18.01 10.64
N LEU A 34 -22.16 19.12 11.28
CA LEU A 34 -22.59 19.14 12.67
C LEU A 34 -24.06 18.79 12.88
N TYR A 35 -24.82 18.55 11.80
CA TYR A 35 -26.21 18.10 11.92
C TYR A 35 -26.30 16.57 12.10
N ASN A 36 -27.47 16.09 12.55
CA ASN A 36 -27.68 14.71 12.99
C ASN A 36 -27.30 13.65 11.94
N GLU A 37 -27.65 13.86 10.68
CA GLU A 37 -27.39 12.93 9.59
C GLU A 37 -25.87 12.83 9.30
N GLY A 38 -25.15 13.95 9.34
CA GLY A 38 -23.71 13.98 9.21
C GLY A 38 -23.02 13.24 10.36
N TYR A 39 -23.45 13.48 11.58
CA TYR A 39 -22.92 12.79 12.77
C TYR A 39 -23.19 11.28 12.74
N ALA A 40 -24.40 10.86 12.34
CA ALA A 40 -24.72 9.44 12.20
C ALA A 40 -23.81 8.77 11.15
N LEU A 41 -23.60 9.42 10.01
CA LEU A 41 -22.72 8.91 8.95
C LEU A 41 -21.25 8.85 9.37
N GLN A 42 -20.78 9.80 10.20
CA GLN A 42 -19.45 9.75 10.79
C GLN A 42 -19.27 8.48 11.65
N GLY A 43 -20.31 8.12 12.44
CA GLY A 43 -20.32 6.89 13.24
C GLY A 43 -20.23 5.62 12.38
N GLU A 44 -20.99 5.57 11.27
CA GLU A 44 -20.94 4.45 10.34
C GLU A 44 -19.55 4.33 9.69
N LEU A 45 -18.95 5.44 9.29
CA LEU A 45 -17.61 5.48 8.71
C LEU A 45 -16.53 5.00 9.70
N LYS A 46 -16.65 5.42 10.96
CA LYS A 46 -15.77 4.94 12.04
C LYS A 46 -15.89 3.42 12.23
N THR A 47 -17.11 2.90 12.27
CA THR A 47 -17.36 1.45 12.37
C THR A 47 -16.75 0.69 11.20
N ALA A 48 -16.90 1.20 9.97
CA ALA A 48 -16.31 0.59 8.78
C ALA A 48 -14.76 0.57 8.83
N ARG A 49 -14.15 1.66 9.31
CA ARG A 49 -12.68 1.70 9.51
C ARG A 49 -12.21 0.65 10.52
N SER A 50 -12.83 0.58 11.69
CA SER A 50 -12.51 -0.43 12.72
C SER A 50 -12.68 -1.84 12.17
N ALA A 51 -13.79 -2.13 11.50
CA ALA A 51 -14.06 -3.44 10.93
C ALA A 51 -13.02 -3.89 9.88
N LEU A 52 -12.48 -2.97 9.10
CA LEU A 52 -11.41 -3.25 8.13
C LEU A 52 -10.06 -3.37 8.84
N LEU A 53 -9.74 -2.43 9.74
CA LEU A 53 -8.46 -2.39 10.44
C LEU A 53 -8.23 -3.64 11.28
N SER A 54 -9.27 -4.11 12.00
CA SER A 54 -9.20 -5.34 12.82
C SER A 54 -8.86 -6.61 12.03
N LYS A 55 -8.96 -6.60 10.69
CA LYS A 55 -8.58 -7.72 9.84
C LYS A 55 -7.11 -7.75 9.46
N ILE A 56 -6.41 -6.64 9.60
CA ILE A 56 -5.04 -6.47 9.08
C ILE A 56 -4.06 -5.97 10.13
N ALA A 57 -4.51 -5.31 11.20
CA ALA A 57 -3.64 -4.71 12.20
C ALA A 57 -4.33 -4.54 13.55
N ASP A 58 -3.56 -4.19 14.58
CA ASP A 58 -4.04 -3.81 15.90
C ASP A 58 -4.59 -2.37 15.86
N GLU A 59 -5.87 -2.21 16.16
CA GLU A 59 -6.57 -0.92 16.19
C GLU A 59 -5.99 0.06 17.24
N SER A 60 -5.29 -0.43 18.26
CA SER A 60 -4.66 0.42 19.26
C SER A 60 -3.35 1.08 18.78
N ALA A 61 -2.73 0.52 17.76
CA ALA A 61 -1.42 0.95 17.25
C ALA A 61 -1.47 1.59 15.85
N PHE A 62 -2.59 1.41 15.13
CA PHE A 62 -2.70 1.83 13.73
C PHE A 62 -4.01 2.56 13.44
N GLU A 63 -3.97 3.40 12.43
CA GLU A 63 -5.16 4.04 11.84
C GLU A 63 -5.32 3.63 10.38
N LEU A 64 -6.57 3.48 9.93
CA LEU A 64 -6.91 3.23 8.54
C LEU A 64 -7.24 4.54 7.82
N VAL A 65 -6.53 4.84 6.76
CA VAL A 65 -6.78 6.00 5.89
C VAL A 65 -7.31 5.52 4.55
N PHE A 66 -8.52 5.98 4.19
CA PHE A 66 -9.06 5.74 2.85
C PHE A 66 -8.44 6.70 1.83
N THR A 67 -8.03 6.15 0.70
CA THR A 67 -7.52 6.91 -0.45
C THR A 67 -8.40 6.64 -1.69
N SER A 68 -8.24 7.42 -2.74
CA SER A 68 -9.02 7.24 -3.97
C SER A 68 -8.67 5.97 -4.77
N CYS A 69 -7.45 5.43 -4.57
CA CYS A 69 -6.98 4.20 -5.23
C CYS A 69 -5.66 3.73 -4.62
N GLY A 70 -5.24 2.50 -4.94
CA GLY A 70 -3.97 1.92 -4.49
C GLY A 70 -2.76 2.78 -4.86
N THR A 71 -2.72 3.30 -6.10
CA THR A 71 -1.64 4.21 -6.53
C THR A 71 -1.48 5.41 -5.59
N LYS A 72 -2.57 5.98 -5.10
CA LYS A 72 -2.49 7.10 -4.14
C LYS A 72 -1.99 6.63 -2.78
N SER A 73 -2.39 5.44 -2.32
CA SER A 73 -1.89 4.86 -1.07
C SER A 73 -0.38 4.65 -1.12
N ASP A 74 0.12 4.02 -2.20
CA ASP A 74 1.54 3.76 -2.39
C ASP A 74 2.35 5.06 -2.47
N ASN A 75 1.87 6.03 -3.24
CA ASN A 75 2.51 7.34 -3.35
C ASN A 75 2.53 8.06 -1.99
N GLN A 76 1.42 8.06 -1.26
CA GLN A 76 1.35 8.70 0.06
C GLN A 76 2.35 8.07 1.02
N ALA A 77 2.45 6.74 1.06
CA ALA A 77 3.43 6.04 1.89
C ALA A 77 4.87 6.40 1.49
N ILE A 78 5.21 6.26 0.20
CA ILE A 78 6.57 6.49 -0.31
C ILE A 78 7.02 7.95 -0.05
N PHE A 79 6.19 8.93 -0.40
CA PHE A 79 6.53 10.35 -0.18
C PHE A 79 6.59 10.72 1.30
N SER A 80 5.81 10.06 2.17
CA SER A 80 5.85 10.29 3.63
C SER A 80 7.14 9.82 4.27
N PHE A 81 7.74 8.73 3.77
CA PHE A 81 9.00 8.18 4.28
C PHE A 81 10.24 8.70 3.55
N ALA A 82 10.07 9.41 2.43
CA ALA A 82 11.18 9.95 1.67
C ALA A 82 12.02 10.93 2.50
N ARG A 83 13.29 10.60 2.68
CA ARG A 83 14.30 11.40 3.40
C ARG A 83 15.58 11.41 2.57
N ARG A 84 16.48 12.35 2.87
CA ARG A 84 17.82 12.39 2.27
C ARG A 84 18.59 11.11 2.63
N GLY A 85 19.03 10.35 1.62
CA GLY A 85 19.69 9.05 1.76
C GLY A 85 19.39 8.16 0.58
N ASN A 86 19.15 6.88 0.84
CA ASN A 86 18.70 5.93 -0.17
C ASN A 86 17.42 5.22 0.28
N ALA A 87 16.71 4.69 -0.69
CA ALA A 87 15.59 3.78 -0.44
C ALA A 87 15.68 2.59 -1.38
N ILE A 88 15.22 1.43 -0.92
CA ILE A 88 15.33 0.18 -1.66
C ILE A 88 13.94 -0.26 -2.09
N THR A 89 13.84 -0.70 -3.33
CA THR A 89 12.65 -1.36 -3.87
C THR A 89 13.07 -2.54 -4.74
N THR A 90 12.13 -3.24 -5.36
CA THR A 90 12.44 -4.38 -6.21
C THR A 90 12.33 -4.03 -7.71
N ALA A 91 12.96 -4.82 -8.54
CA ALA A 91 12.85 -4.67 -9.99
C ALA A 91 11.48 -5.09 -10.55
N GLY A 92 10.64 -5.73 -9.73
CA GLY A 92 9.31 -6.25 -10.12
C GLY A 92 8.14 -5.47 -9.52
N GLU A 93 8.34 -4.25 -9.06
CA GLU A 93 7.28 -3.45 -8.47
C GLU A 93 6.30 -2.91 -9.51
N HIS A 94 5.06 -2.70 -9.05
CA HIS A 94 4.05 -2.00 -9.84
C HIS A 94 4.47 -0.54 -10.11
N SER A 95 3.99 0.05 -11.21
CA SER A 95 4.27 1.44 -11.58
C SER A 95 3.88 2.47 -10.50
N ALA A 96 2.89 2.16 -9.67
CA ALA A 96 2.49 2.97 -8.51
C ALA A 96 3.61 3.14 -7.48
N VAL A 97 4.58 2.22 -7.44
CA VAL A 97 5.77 2.25 -6.59
C VAL A 97 6.97 2.76 -7.35
N SER A 98 7.28 2.20 -8.53
CA SER A 98 8.49 2.53 -9.29
C SER A 98 8.52 4.00 -9.77
N ALA A 99 7.38 4.57 -10.15
CA ALA A 99 7.31 5.97 -10.61
C ALA A 99 7.64 6.99 -9.50
N PRO A 100 7.10 6.89 -8.27
CA PRO A 100 7.53 7.73 -7.14
C PRO A 100 9.03 7.65 -6.84
N PHE A 101 9.63 6.46 -6.91
CA PHE A 101 11.08 6.33 -6.73
C PHE A 101 11.88 7.09 -7.80
N ALA A 102 11.46 7.00 -9.06
CA ALA A 102 12.07 7.76 -10.14
C ALA A 102 11.93 9.27 -9.95
N GLU A 103 10.75 9.73 -9.50
CA GLU A 103 10.49 11.15 -9.22
C GLU A 103 11.35 11.67 -8.07
N LEU A 104 11.47 10.92 -6.97
CA LEU A 104 12.30 11.29 -5.83
C LEU A 104 13.78 11.36 -6.18
N LYS A 105 14.25 10.48 -7.08
CA LYS A 105 15.60 10.57 -7.66
C LYS A 105 15.76 11.85 -8.47
N ASN A 106 14.84 12.14 -9.38
CA ASN A 106 14.89 13.33 -10.23
C ASN A 106 14.91 14.65 -9.43
N ARG A 107 14.20 14.67 -8.30
CA ARG A 107 14.21 15.80 -7.35
C ARG A 107 15.48 15.86 -6.47
N GLY A 108 16.36 14.87 -6.55
CA GLY A 108 17.54 14.80 -5.70
C GLY A 108 17.24 14.58 -4.20
N VAL A 109 16.06 14.02 -3.89
CA VAL A 109 15.64 13.76 -2.50
C VAL A 109 16.31 12.50 -1.96
N LEU A 110 16.32 11.42 -2.75
CA LEU A 110 16.93 10.15 -2.38
C LEU A 110 17.53 9.41 -3.57
N GLU A 111 18.41 8.46 -3.29
CA GLU A 111 18.97 7.51 -4.26
C GLU A 111 18.16 6.21 -4.23
N PRO A 112 17.43 5.85 -5.30
CA PRO A 112 16.73 4.57 -5.35
C PRO A 112 17.71 3.44 -5.66
N ARG A 113 17.58 2.32 -4.96
CA ARG A 113 18.30 1.07 -5.18
C ARG A 113 17.30 -0.03 -5.49
N PHE A 114 17.60 -0.85 -6.49
CA PHE A 114 16.69 -1.88 -6.99
C PHE A 114 17.25 -3.27 -6.69
N ALA A 115 16.56 -4.01 -5.82
CA ALA A 115 16.87 -5.41 -5.57
C ALA A 115 16.41 -6.27 -6.75
N PRO A 116 17.25 -7.17 -7.29
CA PRO A 116 16.87 -8.04 -8.38
C PRO A 116 15.88 -9.10 -7.92
N LEU A 117 15.18 -9.69 -8.90
CA LEU A 117 14.34 -10.87 -8.69
C LEU A 117 15.13 -12.15 -8.96
N GLN A 118 14.74 -13.23 -8.32
CA GLN A 118 15.15 -14.59 -8.63
C GLN A 118 14.39 -15.09 -9.87
N GLN A 119 14.77 -16.25 -10.37
CA GLN A 119 14.15 -16.84 -11.56
C GLN A 119 12.65 -17.17 -11.37
N ASP A 120 12.21 -17.40 -10.13
CA ASP A 120 10.82 -17.66 -9.77
C ASP A 120 10.00 -16.37 -9.50
N GLY A 121 10.55 -15.19 -9.75
CA GLY A 121 9.92 -13.90 -9.59
C GLY A 121 9.93 -13.34 -8.17
N ARG A 122 10.44 -14.06 -7.18
CA ARG A 122 10.62 -13.53 -5.82
C ARG A 122 11.84 -12.63 -5.74
N VAL A 123 11.84 -11.70 -4.77
CA VAL A 123 13.00 -10.85 -4.53
C VAL A 123 14.20 -11.69 -4.05
N ASP A 124 15.39 -11.37 -4.55
CA ASP A 124 16.64 -11.90 -4.03
C ASP A 124 16.97 -11.20 -2.70
N VAL A 125 16.62 -11.86 -1.59
CA VAL A 125 16.73 -11.29 -0.25
C VAL A 125 18.18 -11.00 0.13
N GLU A 126 19.14 -11.83 -0.26
CA GLU A 126 20.56 -11.61 0.04
C GLU A 126 21.06 -10.33 -0.65
N LYS A 127 20.72 -10.16 -1.93
CA LYS A 127 21.07 -8.96 -2.68
C LYS A 127 20.30 -7.74 -2.18
N LEU A 128 19.02 -7.87 -1.80
CA LEU A 128 18.28 -6.79 -1.16
C LEU A 128 19.02 -6.33 0.10
N LEU A 129 19.38 -7.25 0.98
CA LEU A 129 20.10 -6.93 2.20
C LEU A 129 21.47 -6.30 1.93
N SER A 130 22.17 -6.70 0.87
CA SER A 130 23.45 -6.09 0.50
C SER A 130 23.32 -4.60 0.14
N LEU A 131 22.14 -4.17 -0.31
CA LEU A 131 21.85 -2.78 -0.65
C LEU A 131 21.52 -1.90 0.57
N VAL A 132 21.17 -2.52 1.72
CA VAL A 132 20.83 -1.81 2.96
C VAL A 132 22.09 -1.29 3.63
N ASP A 133 22.13 0.00 3.94
CA ASP A 133 23.18 0.66 4.72
C ASP A 133 22.59 1.67 5.72
N GLU A 134 23.44 2.37 6.47
CA GLU A 134 23.05 3.37 7.49
C GLU A 134 22.24 4.56 6.93
N LYS A 135 22.30 4.80 5.60
CA LYS A 135 21.56 5.88 4.91
C LYS A 135 20.25 5.40 4.34
N THR A 136 19.91 4.11 4.48
CA THR A 136 18.64 3.53 4.01
C THR A 136 17.49 4.04 4.86
N THR A 137 16.56 4.76 4.23
CA THR A 137 15.44 5.42 4.93
C THR A 137 14.20 4.54 4.97
N PHE A 138 13.95 3.76 3.92
CA PHE A 138 12.88 2.75 3.88
C PHE A 138 13.15 1.69 2.80
N VAL A 139 12.44 0.59 2.92
CA VAL A 139 12.43 -0.52 1.95
C VAL A 139 10.99 -0.81 1.57
N SER A 140 10.72 -0.88 0.26
CA SER A 140 9.40 -1.21 -0.29
C SER A 140 9.50 -2.51 -1.09
N VAL A 141 8.72 -3.52 -0.71
CA VAL A 141 8.68 -4.84 -1.36
C VAL A 141 7.24 -5.28 -1.53
N MET A 142 6.84 -5.59 -2.75
CA MET A 142 5.54 -6.13 -3.07
C MET A 142 5.36 -7.50 -2.40
N HIS A 143 4.25 -7.71 -1.70
CA HIS A 143 3.95 -9.01 -1.07
C HIS A 143 3.62 -10.06 -2.12
N VAL A 144 2.66 -9.78 -2.99
CA VAL A 144 2.21 -10.69 -4.06
C VAL A 144 2.30 -9.95 -5.38
N ASN A 145 3.13 -10.46 -6.30
CA ASN A 145 3.27 -9.84 -7.61
C ASN A 145 2.03 -10.14 -8.47
N ASN A 146 1.39 -9.10 -8.97
CA ASN A 146 0.14 -9.20 -9.73
C ASN A 146 0.31 -9.79 -11.14
N GLU A 147 1.51 -9.79 -11.69
CA GLU A 147 1.81 -10.33 -13.03
C GLU A 147 2.38 -11.74 -12.95
N LEU A 148 3.34 -11.97 -12.04
CA LEU A 148 4.07 -13.24 -11.92
C LEU A 148 3.42 -14.20 -10.92
N GLY A 149 2.57 -13.70 -10.00
CA GLY A 149 2.01 -14.50 -8.92
C GLY A 149 3.03 -14.89 -7.84
N ALA A 150 4.25 -14.37 -7.90
CA ALA A 150 5.29 -14.63 -6.91
C ALA A 150 4.91 -14.01 -5.54
N ILE A 151 5.11 -14.79 -4.47
CA ILE A 151 4.81 -14.36 -3.09
C ILE A 151 6.13 -14.18 -2.33
N ASN A 152 6.37 -12.96 -1.85
CA ASN A 152 7.53 -12.62 -1.02
C ASN A 152 7.18 -12.79 0.47
N ASP A 153 8.09 -13.36 1.27
CA ASP A 153 7.98 -13.38 2.73
C ASP A 153 8.37 -12.01 3.31
N VAL A 154 7.43 -11.06 3.22
CA VAL A 154 7.65 -9.68 3.65
C VAL A 154 7.94 -9.56 5.15
N ASN A 155 7.44 -10.49 5.99
CA ASN A 155 7.70 -10.50 7.41
C ASN A 155 9.17 -10.82 7.71
N THR A 156 9.71 -11.85 7.07
CA THR A 156 11.13 -12.19 7.17
C THR A 156 12.01 -11.08 6.62
N ILE A 157 11.67 -10.52 5.45
CA ILE A 157 12.40 -9.41 4.85
C ILE A 157 12.44 -8.21 5.80
N ALA A 158 11.30 -7.79 6.33
CA ALA A 158 11.20 -6.67 7.26
C ALA A 158 12.05 -6.89 8.53
N ARG A 159 12.00 -8.09 9.10
CA ARG A 159 12.82 -8.45 10.28
C ARG A 159 14.31 -8.35 9.97
N LEU A 160 14.76 -8.90 8.84
CA LEU A 160 16.17 -8.88 8.44
C LEU A 160 16.66 -7.46 8.13
N VAL A 161 15.85 -6.65 7.45
CA VAL A 161 16.16 -5.23 7.19
C VAL A 161 16.31 -4.47 8.49
N LYS A 162 15.38 -4.61 9.45
CA LYS A 162 15.45 -3.96 10.77
C LYS A 162 16.61 -4.44 11.64
N GLN A 163 17.09 -5.66 11.45
CA GLN A 163 18.31 -6.13 12.13
C GLN A 163 19.57 -5.45 11.58
N LYS A 164 19.56 -5.11 10.30
CA LYS A 164 20.70 -4.47 9.64
C LYS A 164 20.72 -2.95 9.79
N ASN A 165 19.57 -2.33 9.77
CA ASN A 165 19.37 -0.89 9.98
C ASN A 165 18.09 -0.69 10.82
N PRO A 166 18.22 -0.58 12.18
CA PRO A 166 17.10 -0.43 13.13
C PRO A 166 16.27 0.83 12.95
#